data_d5c9da40cdac4c71f480c6baeee66b22
#
_entry.id   d5c9da40cdac4c71f480c6baeee66b22
#
_cell.length_a   1.000
_cell.length_b   1.000
_cell.length_c   1.000
_cell.angle_alpha   90.00
_cell.angle_beta   90.00
_cell.angle_gamma   90.00
#
_symmetry.space_group_name_H-M   'P 1'
#
loop_
_entity.id
_entity.type
_entity.pdbx_description
1 polymer ?
#
loop_
_entity_poly.entity_id
_entity_poly.type
_entity_poly.pdbx_seq_one_letter_code
_entity_poly.pdbx_strand_id
1 'polypeptide(L)'
;ADTARTRALIARDPLCASWYRAVRDEAERILATEPVTRTYEARRTVMLQASRTVLHRVRTLGGLWLLTGDARYATRAKAELAAAARFQDWNPRHFLDTAEMAHAFALGLDWFDAALSPAERTELTAALIEKGIEPGLAAYAGEARWTRWTNNWNLVCNGGLVLAALAIERTDPERSRLVLERALESARHGFDSYAPDGGWIEGPMYWSYATHYAAFLIAGLESLRGPSAFAETPGFSETGLFGLHTTGPTTRVFNYADCSPENYTGAYMFWLSRRFDRPVYADFYRRHVGEEPNILDLLWYDPRTCSPDDAGIPTAAHFRRIAVACMRGSWQDPKTTWVAIKGGYNGASHAHLDLGTFVLEAGGARFAVDLGGDDYA
;
A
#
# COMPACT_ATOMS: atom_id res chain seq x y z
N ALA A 1 -6.42 7.26 13.21
CA ALA A 1 -5.34 8.22 12.90
C ALA A 1 -5.13 9.17 14.08
N ASP A 2 -3.88 9.47 14.44
CA ASP A 2 -3.55 10.49 15.45
C ASP A 2 -3.57 11.88 14.81
N THR A 3 -4.76 12.42 14.68
CA THR A 3 -5.00 13.73 14.02
C THR A 3 -4.44 14.92 14.82
N ALA A 4 -4.35 14.80 16.14
CA ALA A 4 -3.76 15.86 16.98
C ALA A 4 -2.26 15.99 16.70
N ARG A 5 -1.54 14.86 16.67
CA ARG A 5 -0.14 14.81 16.28
C ARG A 5 0.08 15.35 14.87
N THR A 6 -0.75 14.93 13.90
CA THR A 6 -0.61 15.39 12.51
C THR A 6 -0.82 16.90 12.40
N ARG A 7 -1.83 17.48 13.06
CA ARG A 7 -2.02 18.94 13.10
C ARG A 7 -0.83 19.67 13.72
N ALA A 8 -0.26 19.14 14.80
CA ALA A 8 0.93 19.73 15.41
C ALA A 8 2.16 19.68 14.48
N LEU A 9 2.31 18.61 13.68
CA LEU A 9 3.38 18.51 12.68
C LEU A 9 3.17 19.51 11.54
N ILE A 10 1.95 19.63 11.00
CA ILE A 10 1.61 20.62 9.96
C ILE A 10 1.94 22.04 10.44
N ALA A 11 1.72 22.35 11.72
CA ALA A 11 1.96 23.69 12.27
C ALA A 11 3.46 24.03 12.45
N ARG A 12 4.32 23.04 12.68
CA ARG A 12 5.73 23.27 13.06
C ARG A 12 6.77 22.81 12.03
N ASP A 13 6.41 21.90 11.12
CA ASP A 13 7.31 21.32 10.13
C ASP A 13 6.98 21.89 8.75
N PRO A 14 7.89 22.71 8.13
CA PRO A 14 7.64 23.32 6.83
C PRO A 14 7.38 22.32 5.70
N LEU A 15 8.02 21.15 5.73
CA LEU A 15 7.81 20.09 4.74
C LEU A 15 6.43 19.48 4.88
N CYS A 16 6.02 19.14 6.10
CA CYS A 16 4.68 18.65 6.39
C CYS A 16 3.61 19.68 6.00
N ALA A 17 3.86 20.98 6.25
CA ALA A 17 2.97 22.06 5.82
C ALA A 17 2.88 22.20 4.29
N SER A 18 3.98 21.95 3.55
CA SER A 18 3.95 21.95 2.08
C SER A 18 3.12 20.79 1.53
N TRP A 19 3.30 19.60 2.07
CA TRP A 19 2.49 18.43 1.73
C TRP A 19 1.00 18.63 2.04
N TYR A 20 0.69 19.25 3.17
CA TYR A 20 -0.71 19.57 3.52
C TYR A 20 -1.37 20.49 2.47
N ARG A 21 -0.63 21.48 1.94
CA ARG A 21 -1.14 22.33 0.85
C ARG A 21 -1.39 21.52 -0.41
N ALA A 22 -0.45 20.69 -0.84
CA ALA A 22 -0.59 19.85 -2.03
C ALA A 22 -1.79 18.88 -1.92
N VAL A 23 -1.96 18.24 -0.75
CA VAL A 23 -3.12 17.35 -0.50
C VAL A 23 -4.45 18.12 -0.49
N ARG A 24 -4.47 19.36 -0.01
CA ARG A 24 -5.65 20.23 -0.11
C ARG A 24 -5.96 20.60 -1.55
N ASP A 25 -4.95 20.94 -2.33
CA ASP A 25 -5.15 21.30 -3.76
C ASP A 25 -5.70 20.09 -4.53
N GLU A 26 -5.24 18.88 -4.23
CA GLU A 26 -5.82 17.65 -4.76
C GLU A 26 -7.28 17.47 -4.33
N ALA A 27 -7.60 17.71 -3.07
CA ALA A 27 -8.98 17.62 -2.61
C ALA A 27 -9.89 18.64 -3.29
N GLU A 28 -9.45 19.87 -3.53
CA GLU A 28 -10.24 20.86 -4.29
C GLU A 28 -10.48 20.38 -5.74
N ARG A 29 -9.51 19.72 -6.37
CA ARG A 29 -9.71 19.06 -7.69
C ARG A 29 -10.78 17.98 -7.59
N ILE A 30 -10.72 17.11 -6.57
CA ILE A 30 -11.72 16.05 -6.34
C ILE A 30 -13.12 16.64 -6.11
N LEU A 31 -13.25 17.74 -5.35
CA LEU A 31 -14.54 18.43 -5.13
C LEU A 31 -15.19 18.89 -6.43
N ALA A 32 -14.39 19.26 -7.43
CA ALA A 32 -14.85 19.73 -8.72
C ALA A 32 -15.19 18.61 -9.73
N THR A 33 -14.97 17.33 -9.37
CA THR A 33 -15.25 16.19 -10.27
C THR A 33 -16.54 15.49 -9.91
N GLU A 34 -17.16 14.84 -10.89
CA GLU A 34 -18.30 13.95 -10.66
C GLU A 34 -17.85 12.65 -9.96
N PRO A 35 -18.75 11.97 -9.23
CA PRO A 35 -18.51 10.64 -8.71
C PRO A 35 -18.13 9.64 -9.80
N VAL A 36 -17.34 8.63 -9.43
CA VAL A 36 -16.89 7.59 -10.35
C VAL A 36 -18.05 6.86 -11.01
N THR A 37 -17.86 6.48 -12.26
CA THR A 37 -18.75 5.55 -12.97
C THR A 37 -18.12 4.17 -13.04
N ARG A 38 -18.94 3.12 -13.12
CA ARG A 38 -18.46 1.76 -13.31
C ARG A 38 -17.90 1.61 -14.73
N THR A 39 -16.60 1.52 -14.83
CA THR A 39 -15.89 1.34 -16.11
C THR A 39 -14.97 0.14 -16.03
N TYR A 40 -14.82 -0.57 -17.14
CA TYR A 40 -13.81 -1.61 -17.31
C TYR A 40 -12.66 -1.09 -18.14
N GLU A 41 -11.45 -1.53 -17.82
CA GLU A 41 -10.28 -1.23 -18.63
C GLU A 41 -10.43 -1.87 -20.01
N ALA A 42 -10.03 -1.12 -21.06
CA ALA A 42 -10.12 -1.59 -22.43
C ALA A 42 -9.39 -2.93 -22.59
N ARG A 43 -10.05 -3.89 -23.24
CA ARG A 43 -9.59 -5.28 -23.46
C ARG A 43 -9.49 -6.18 -22.22
N ARG A 44 -9.88 -5.71 -21.01
CA ARG A 44 -9.87 -6.50 -19.78
C ARG A 44 -11.22 -6.40 -19.05
N THR A 45 -11.62 -7.48 -18.39
CA THR A 45 -12.77 -7.47 -17.49
C THR A 45 -12.34 -7.00 -16.08
N VAL A 46 -11.50 -5.95 -16.03
CA VAL A 46 -10.89 -5.38 -14.82
C VAL A 46 -11.43 -3.97 -14.64
N MET A 47 -11.87 -3.63 -13.44
CA MET A 47 -12.30 -2.28 -13.05
C MET A 47 -11.39 -1.66 -11.99
N LEU A 48 -10.12 -2.08 -11.94
CA LEU A 48 -9.18 -1.70 -10.90
C LEU A 48 -8.96 -0.19 -10.83
N GLN A 49 -8.93 0.48 -11.98
CA GLN A 49 -8.82 1.95 -12.04
C GLN A 49 -10.02 2.63 -11.34
N ALA A 50 -11.24 2.12 -11.54
CA ALA A 50 -12.42 2.67 -10.86
C ALA A 50 -12.33 2.46 -9.34
N SER A 51 -11.96 1.26 -8.88
CA SER A 51 -11.80 0.96 -7.45
C SER A 51 -10.72 1.82 -6.80
N ARG A 52 -9.57 1.98 -7.45
CA ARG A 52 -8.48 2.84 -7.00
C ARG A 52 -8.87 4.32 -6.95
N THR A 53 -9.66 4.78 -7.90
CA THR A 53 -10.17 6.16 -7.92
C THR A 53 -11.07 6.40 -6.71
N VAL A 54 -12.01 5.49 -6.41
CA VAL A 54 -12.86 5.58 -5.21
C VAL A 54 -12.00 5.60 -3.95
N LEU A 55 -11.08 4.65 -3.81
CA LEU A 55 -10.20 4.55 -2.65
C LEU A 55 -9.34 5.82 -2.47
N HIS A 56 -8.74 6.33 -3.54
CA HIS A 56 -7.94 7.56 -3.51
C HIS A 56 -8.76 8.75 -3.04
N ARG A 57 -9.94 8.97 -3.64
CA ARG A 57 -10.83 10.09 -3.32
C ARG A 57 -11.35 10.01 -1.90
N VAL A 58 -11.89 8.86 -1.50
CA VAL A 58 -12.41 8.63 -0.14
C VAL A 58 -11.31 8.83 0.91
N ARG A 59 -10.12 8.30 0.66
CA ARG A 59 -8.98 8.43 1.57
C ARG A 59 -8.49 9.87 1.69
N THR A 60 -8.33 10.59 0.58
CA THR A 60 -7.89 11.99 0.56
C THR A 60 -8.89 12.89 1.28
N LEU A 61 -10.17 12.80 0.92
CA LEU A 61 -11.23 13.59 1.54
C LEU A 61 -11.44 13.22 3.01
N GLY A 62 -11.38 11.93 3.34
CA GLY A 62 -11.54 11.44 4.71
C GLY A 62 -10.43 11.90 5.64
N GLY A 63 -9.18 11.83 5.21
CA GLY A 63 -8.07 12.33 6.02
C GLY A 63 -8.15 13.85 6.24
N LEU A 64 -8.55 14.62 5.22
CA LEU A 64 -8.77 16.07 5.39
C LEU A 64 -9.99 16.38 6.24
N TRP A 65 -11.09 15.64 6.14
CA TRP A 65 -12.23 15.74 7.05
C TRP A 65 -11.80 15.55 8.51
N LEU A 66 -11.04 14.51 8.80
CA LEU A 66 -10.50 14.24 10.13
C LEU A 66 -9.56 15.34 10.65
N LEU A 67 -8.79 15.97 9.76
CA LEU A 67 -7.86 17.04 10.12
C LEU A 67 -8.53 18.39 10.29
N THR A 68 -9.58 18.71 9.54
CA THR A 68 -10.14 20.06 9.44
C THR A 68 -11.58 20.21 9.94
N GLY A 69 -12.38 19.13 9.87
CA GLY A 69 -13.82 19.19 10.11
C GLY A 69 -14.62 19.84 8.97
N ASP A 70 -14.01 20.13 7.81
CA ASP A 70 -14.71 20.76 6.68
C ASP A 70 -15.71 19.81 6.05
N ALA A 71 -17.00 20.10 6.22
CA ALA A 71 -18.11 19.27 5.78
C ALA A 71 -18.17 19.03 4.26
N ARG A 72 -17.54 19.90 3.44
CA ARG A 72 -17.47 19.70 1.99
C ARG A 72 -16.80 18.39 1.63
N TYR A 73 -15.73 18.03 2.35
CA TYR A 73 -15.00 16.76 2.14
C TYR A 73 -15.88 15.55 2.46
N ALA A 74 -16.58 15.58 3.59
CA ALA A 74 -17.49 14.51 3.96
C ALA A 74 -18.64 14.35 2.94
N THR A 75 -19.25 15.47 2.52
CA THR A 75 -20.35 15.47 1.54
C THR A 75 -19.91 14.85 0.21
N ARG A 76 -18.74 15.23 -0.30
CA ARG A 76 -18.24 14.70 -1.59
C ARG A 76 -17.84 13.22 -1.49
N ALA A 77 -17.21 12.82 -0.38
CA ALA A 77 -16.84 11.42 -0.16
C ALA A 77 -18.07 10.51 -0.05
N LYS A 78 -19.13 10.97 0.64
CA LYS A 78 -20.42 10.26 0.70
C LYS A 78 -21.05 10.08 -0.70
N ALA A 79 -20.99 11.11 -1.54
CA ALA A 79 -21.48 11.02 -2.92
C ALA A 79 -20.69 9.99 -3.75
N GLU A 80 -19.36 9.92 -3.56
CA GLU A 80 -18.48 8.92 -4.20
C GLU A 80 -18.86 7.49 -3.78
N LEU A 81 -18.97 7.26 -2.46
CA LEU A 81 -19.35 5.95 -1.91
C LEU A 81 -20.77 5.53 -2.34
N ALA A 82 -21.75 6.45 -2.31
CA ALA A 82 -23.10 6.17 -2.77
C ALA A 82 -23.15 5.83 -4.27
N ALA A 83 -22.31 6.45 -5.10
CA ALA A 83 -22.20 6.09 -6.52
C ALA A 83 -21.63 4.66 -6.67
N ALA A 84 -20.56 4.32 -5.97
CA ALA A 84 -19.96 2.98 -6.02
C ALA A 84 -20.85 1.90 -5.37
N ALA A 85 -21.67 2.24 -4.37
CA ALA A 85 -22.66 1.34 -3.79
C ALA A 85 -23.71 0.90 -4.81
N ARG A 86 -24.05 1.74 -5.77
CA ARG A 86 -25.02 1.41 -6.85
C ARG A 86 -24.45 0.56 -7.98
N PHE A 87 -23.14 0.29 -8.01
CA PHE A 87 -22.58 -0.66 -8.98
C PHE A 87 -23.22 -2.03 -8.79
N GLN A 88 -23.42 -2.77 -9.88
CA GLN A 88 -24.00 -4.10 -9.83
C GLN A 88 -23.19 -5.04 -8.93
N ASP A 89 -21.87 -5.01 -9.07
CA ASP A 89 -20.90 -5.74 -8.25
C ASP A 89 -19.57 -4.95 -8.25
N TRP A 90 -18.58 -5.43 -7.48
CA TRP A 90 -17.22 -4.89 -7.48
C TRP A 90 -16.23 -5.85 -8.14
N ASN A 91 -16.67 -6.54 -9.20
CA ASN A 91 -15.88 -7.45 -10.03
C ASN A 91 -15.15 -8.56 -9.24
N PRO A 92 -15.87 -9.45 -8.54
CA PRO A 92 -15.24 -10.51 -7.73
C PRO A 92 -14.43 -11.53 -8.55
N ARG A 93 -14.54 -11.52 -9.88
CA ARG A 93 -13.70 -12.33 -10.77
C ARG A 93 -12.24 -11.87 -10.77
N HIS A 94 -12.01 -10.57 -10.67
CA HIS A 94 -10.69 -9.97 -10.48
C HIS A 94 -10.64 -9.35 -9.08
N PHE A 95 -10.43 -10.17 -8.07
CA PHE A 95 -10.71 -9.87 -6.67
C PHE A 95 -9.94 -8.66 -6.11
N LEU A 96 -8.86 -8.21 -6.76
CA LEU A 96 -8.19 -6.95 -6.41
C LEU A 96 -9.16 -5.77 -6.48
N ASP A 97 -10.05 -5.73 -7.48
CA ASP A 97 -11.06 -4.67 -7.64
C ASP A 97 -11.99 -4.62 -6.42
N THR A 98 -12.47 -5.80 -6.01
CA THR A 98 -13.34 -5.98 -4.83
C THR A 98 -12.60 -5.56 -3.55
N ALA A 99 -11.36 -5.97 -3.39
CA ALA A 99 -10.57 -5.69 -2.19
C ALA A 99 -10.27 -4.19 -2.03
N GLU A 100 -9.87 -3.51 -3.11
CA GLU A 100 -9.62 -2.06 -3.09
C GLU A 100 -10.91 -1.27 -2.82
N MET A 101 -12.04 -1.70 -3.39
CA MET A 101 -13.34 -1.09 -3.12
C MET A 101 -13.79 -1.33 -1.67
N ALA A 102 -13.63 -2.56 -1.15
CA ALA A 102 -13.93 -2.88 0.24
C ALA A 102 -13.09 -2.04 1.22
N HIS A 103 -11.81 -1.80 0.91
CA HIS A 103 -10.96 -0.88 1.66
C HIS A 103 -11.52 0.55 1.65
N ALA A 104 -11.95 1.06 0.48
CA ALA A 104 -12.54 2.39 0.38
C ALA A 104 -13.79 2.53 1.25
N PHE A 105 -14.68 1.54 1.23
CA PHE A 105 -15.90 1.51 2.05
C PHE A 105 -15.59 1.37 3.54
N ALA A 106 -14.59 0.58 3.91
CA ALA A 106 -14.14 0.47 5.30
C ALA A 106 -13.66 1.82 5.85
N LEU A 107 -12.81 2.53 5.10
CA LEU A 107 -12.40 3.90 5.46
C LEU A 107 -13.61 4.86 5.49
N GLY A 108 -14.53 4.71 4.55
CA GLY A 108 -15.75 5.51 4.48
C GLY A 108 -16.61 5.39 5.74
N LEU A 109 -16.86 4.17 6.20
CA LEU A 109 -17.64 3.89 7.39
C LEU A 109 -16.97 4.33 8.69
N ASP A 110 -15.63 4.24 8.76
CA ASP A 110 -14.86 4.61 9.94
C ASP A 110 -14.59 6.13 10.00
N TRP A 111 -14.00 6.70 8.96
CA TRP A 111 -13.52 8.07 9.00
C TRP A 111 -14.63 9.11 8.92
N PHE A 112 -15.77 8.78 8.31
CA PHE A 112 -16.93 9.65 8.25
C PHE A 112 -18.06 9.25 9.22
N ASP A 113 -17.76 8.41 10.23
CA ASP A 113 -18.74 7.92 11.20
C ASP A 113 -19.65 9.05 11.76
N ALA A 114 -19.06 10.16 12.17
CA ALA A 114 -19.80 11.32 12.72
C ALA A 114 -20.58 12.13 11.66
N ALA A 115 -20.28 11.93 10.37
CA ALA A 115 -20.93 12.65 9.27
C ALA A 115 -22.01 11.82 8.56
N LEU A 116 -22.09 10.52 8.81
CA LEU A 116 -23.09 9.62 8.23
C LEU A 116 -24.40 9.66 9.00
N SER A 117 -25.50 9.88 8.29
CA SER A 117 -26.84 9.60 8.81
C SER A 117 -27.05 8.09 9.00
N PRO A 118 -28.02 7.67 9.84
CA PRO A 118 -28.36 6.25 10.00
C PRO A 118 -28.69 5.54 8.67
N ALA A 119 -29.38 6.22 7.77
CA ALA A 119 -29.76 5.68 6.46
C ALA A 119 -28.54 5.49 5.56
N GLU A 120 -27.66 6.50 5.46
CA GLU A 120 -26.41 6.40 4.69
C GLU A 120 -25.50 5.27 5.22
N ARG A 121 -25.37 5.17 6.55
CA ARG A 121 -24.62 4.09 7.18
C ARG A 121 -25.19 2.71 6.80
N THR A 122 -26.51 2.54 6.87
CA THR A 122 -27.17 1.28 6.51
C THR A 122 -26.92 0.93 5.04
N GLU A 123 -27.07 1.89 4.13
CA GLU A 123 -26.82 1.70 2.68
C GLU A 123 -25.37 1.29 2.41
N LEU A 124 -24.40 2.03 2.96
CA LEU A 124 -22.98 1.74 2.71
C LEU A 124 -22.55 0.42 3.36
N THR A 125 -23.06 0.09 4.55
CA THR A 125 -22.79 -1.20 5.20
C THR A 125 -23.37 -2.35 4.40
N ALA A 126 -24.61 -2.22 3.89
CA ALA A 126 -25.24 -3.24 3.06
C ALA A 126 -24.44 -3.48 1.76
N ALA A 127 -23.99 -2.41 1.09
CA ALA A 127 -23.17 -2.52 -0.10
C ALA A 127 -21.83 -3.20 0.18
N LEU A 128 -21.17 -2.86 1.30
CA LEU A 128 -19.92 -3.50 1.72
C LEU A 128 -20.09 -4.99 1.99
N ILE A 129 -21.18 -5.36 2.65
CA ILE A 129 -21.50 -6.77 2.92
C ILE A 129 -21.78 -7.51 1.61
N GLU A 130 -22.73 -7.02 0.81
CA GLU A 130 -23.18 -7.69 -0.41
C GLU A 130 -22.07 -7.83 -1.47
N LYS A 131 -21.26 -6.77 -1.67
CA LYS A 131 -20.35 -6.68 -2.81
C LYS A 131 -18.88 -6.89 -2.45
N GLY A 132 -18.54 -6.83 -1.17
CA GLY A 132 -17.17 -7.03 -0.67
C GLY A 132 -17.05 -8.29 0.18
N ILE A 133 -17.82 -8.36 1.27
CA ILE A 133 -17.67 -9.40 2.30
C ILE A 133 -18.21 -10.74 1.82
N GLU A 134 -19.43 -10.83 1.30
CA GLU A 134 -20.01 -12.09 0.81
C GLU A 134 -19.18 -12.71 -0.33
N PRO A 135 -18.73 -11.93 -1.36
CA PRO A 135 -17.78 -12.46 -2.32
C PRO A 135 -16.46 -12.95 -1.71
N GLY A 136 -15.97 -12.28 -0.65
CA GLY A 136 -14.79 -12.70 0.11
C GLY A 136 -14.99 -14.04 0.80
N LEU A 137 -16.11 -14.21 1.51
CA LEU A 137 -16.46 -15.48 2.15
C LEU A 137 -16.62 -16.63 1.13
N ALA A 138 -17.25 -16.33 -0.02
CA ALA A 138 -17.37 -17.28 -1.12
C ALA A 138 -15.99 -17.66 -1.70
N ALA A 139 -15.06 -16.70 -1.81
CA ALA A 139 -13.70 -16.96 -2.27
C ALA A 139 -12.93 -17.88 -1.31
N TYR A 140 -13.05 -17.68 0.00
CA TYR A 140 -12.44 -18.58 1.00
C TYR A 140 -13.06 -19.97 0.99
N ALA A 141 -14.40 -20.07 0.90
CA ALA A 141 -15.11 -21.35 0.86
C ALA A 141 -14.85 -22.14 -0.42
N GLY A 142 -14.71 -21.43 -1.56
CA GLY A 142 -14.40 -21.99 -2.87
C GLY A 142 -12.91 -22.18 -3.12
N GLU A 143 -12.06 -21.92 -2.13
CA GLU A 143 -10.61 -22.04 -2.22
C GLU A 143 -10.04 -21.25 -3.42
N ALA A 144 -10.50 -20.02 -3.62
CA ALA A 144 -9.98 -19.14 -4.67
C ALA A 144 -8.45 -19.06 -4.57
N ARG A 145 -7.76 -19.19 -5.70
CA ARG A 145 -6.30 -19.40 -5.74
C ARG A 145 -5.51 -18.36 -4.95
N TRP A 146 -5.96 -17.08 -4.96
CA TRP A 146 -5.29 -16.00 -4.23
C TRP A 146 -5.27 -16.20 -2.71
N THR A 147 -6.18 -16.99 -2.14
CA THR A 147 -6.22 -17.25 -0.69
C THR A 147 -5.00 -18.02 -0.19
N ARG A 148 -4.29 -18.69 -1.08
CA ARG A 148 -3.09 -19.48 -0.78
C ARG A 148 -1.82 -18.98 -1.50
N TRP A 149 -1.93 -17.90 -2.28
CA TRP A 149 -0.78 -17.35 -2.97
C TRP A 149 0.19 -16.66 -2.01
N THR A 150 1.48 -16.71 -2.39
CA THR A 150 2.59 -16.07 -1.67
C THR A 150 3.05 -14.80 -2.39
N ASN A 151 2.13 -14.09 -3.02
CA ASN A 151 2.37 -12.89 -3.81
C ASN A 151 1.49 -11.72 -3.37
N ASN A 152 1.58 -10.59 -4.07
CA ASN A 152 0.85 -9.36 -3.74
C ASN A 152 -0.67 -9.55 -3.61
N TRP A 153 -1.30 -10.38 -4.44
CA TRP A 153 -2.75 -10.62 -4.40
C TRP A 153 -3.23 -11.06 -3.02
N ASN A 154 -2.48 -11.95 -2.37
CA ASN A 154 -2.86 -12.45 -1.06
C ASN A 154 -2.98 -11.31 -0.04
N LEU A 155 -1.96 -10.45 0.04
CA LEU A 155 -1.95 -9.35 1.01
C LEU A 155 -2.96 -8.26 0.66
N VAL A 156 -3.15 -7.95 -0.62
CA VAL A 156 -4.13 -6.95 -1.06
C VAL A 156 -5.56 -7.42 -0.76
N CYS A 157 -5.90 -8.65 -1.16
CA CYS A 157 -7.24 -9.18 -0.96
C CYS A 157 -7.57 -9.33 0.52
N ASN A 158 -6.67 -9.95 1.30
CA ASN A 158 -6.86 -10.10 2.74
C ASN A 158 -6.86 -8.74 3.47
N GLY A 159 -5.98 -7.81 3.09
CA GLY A 159 -5.93 -6.48 3.69
C GLY A 159 -7.24 -5.71 3.51
N GLY A 160 -7.80 -5.69 2.30
CA GLY A 160 -9.10 -5.08 2.04
C GLY A 160 -10.24 -5.72 2.84
N LEU A 161 -10.27 -7.06 2.90
CA LEU A 161 -11.30 -7.80 3.64
C LEU A 161 -11.16 -7.67 5.16
N VAL A 162 -9.94 -7.62 5.70
CA VAL A 162 -9.73 -7.37 7.14
C VAL A 162 -10.25 -5.99 7.52
N LEU A 163 -9.95 -4.96 6.75
CA LEU A 163 -10.47 -3.60 7.03
C LEU A 163 -12.00 -3.57 6.91
N ALA A 164 -12.58 -4.24 5.91
CA ALA A 164 -14.03 -4.36 5.76
C ALA A 164 -14.68 -5.05 6.96
N ALA A 165 -14.10 -6.15 7.43
CA ALA A 165 -14.59 -6.87 8.61
C ALA A 165 -14.54 -6.03 9.88
N LEU A 166 -13.44 -5.29 10.11
CA LEU A 166 -13.31 -4.37 11.24
C LEU A 166 -14.35 -3.24 11.17
N ALA A 167 -14.65 -2.72 9.98
CA ALA A 167 -15.63 -1.65 9.82
C ALA A 167 -17.07 -2.07 10.16
N ILE A 168 -17.43 -3.34 9.98
CA ILE A 168 -18.77 -3.87 10.30
C ILE A 168 -18.88 -4.54 11.66
N GLU A 169 -17.79 -4.63 12.44
CA GLU A 169 -17.75 -5.42 13.69
C GLU A 169 -18.85 -5.05 14.68
N ARG A 170 -19.22 -3.76 14.76
CA ARG A 170 -20.31 -3.30 15.65
C ARG A 170 -21.70 -3.61 15.13
N THR A 171 -21.88 -3.72 13.81
CA THR A 171 -23.18 -3.92 13.17
C THR A 171 -23.47 -5.39 12.83
N ASP A 172 -22.44 -6.15 12.52
CA ASP A 172 -22.52 -7.58 12.21
C ASP A 172 -21.27 -8.32 12.76
N PRO A 173 -21.21 -8.54 14.08
CA PRO A 173 -20.05 -9.14 14.73
C PRO A 173 -19.79 -10.58 14.30
N GLU A 174 -20.84 -11.35 13.96
CA GLU A 174 -20.68 -12.74 13.54
C GLU A 174 -19.98 -12.82 12.18
N ARG A 175 -20.46 -12.04 11.20
CA ARG A 175 -19.85 -12.00 9.87
C ARG A 175 -18.44 -11.40 9.92
N SER A 176 -18.23 -10.34 10.71
CA SER A 176 -16.89 -9.77 10.95
C SER A 176 -15.92 -10.83 11.47
N ARG A 177 -16.31 -11.59 12.51
CA ARG A 177 -15.48 -12.65 13.09
C ARG A 177 -15.13 -13.71 12.05
N LEU A 178 -16.09 -14.19 11.27
CA LEU A 178 -15.88 -15.22 10.26
C LEU A 178 -14.90 -14.76 9.17
N VAL A 179 -15.05 -13.52 8.68
CA VAL A 179 -14.12 -12.96 7.68
C VAL A 179 -12.72 -12.83 8.28
N LEU A 180 -12.59 -12.31 9.50
CA LEU A 180 -11.29 -12.17 10.16
C LEU A 180 -10.59 -13.50 10.35
N GLU A 181 -11.28 -14.54 10.81
CA GLU A 181 -10.70 -15.89 10.95
C GLU A 181 -10.10 -16.36 9.61
N ARG A 182 -10.86 -16.29 8.52
CA ARG A 182 -10.44 -16.75 7.20
C ARG A 182 -9.34 -15.87 6.60
N ALA A 183 -9.48 -14.55 6.69
CA ALA A 183 -8.53 -13.61 6.13
C ALA A 183 -7.18 -13.69 6.84
N LEU A 184 -7.15 -13.81 8.18
CA LEU A 184 -5.91 -13.90 8.95
C LEU A 184 -5.20 -15.25 8.75
N GLU A 185 -5.95 -16.34 8.59
CA GLU A 185 -5.39 -17.64 8.19
C GLU A 185 -4.72 -17.54 6.80
N SER A 186 -5.45 -17.00 5.82
CA SER A 186 -4.97 -16.82 4.45
C SER A 186 -3.77 -15.87 4.35
N ALA A 187 -3.78 -14.75 5.07
CA ALA A 187 -2.74 -13.72 5.02
C ALA A 187 -1.35 -14.24 5.43
N ARG A 188 -1.28 -15.31 6.23
CA ARG A 188 -0.01 -15.94 6.62
C ARG A 188 0.84 -16.30 5.40
N HIS A 189 0.21 -16.79 4.32
CA HIS A 189 0.92 -17.13 3.08
C HIS A 189 1.61 -15.92 2.45
N GLY A 190 0.93 -14.76 2.43
CA GLY A 190 1.51 -13.51 1.93
C GLY A 190 2.63 -12.99 2.84
N PHE A 191 2.40 -13.00 4.16
CA PHE A 191 3.41 -12.55 5.12
C PHE A 191 4.66 -13.44 5.14
N ASP A 192 4.54 -14.75 4.98
CA ASP A 192 5.66 -15.67 4.90
C ASP A 192 6.61 -15.35 3.73
N SER A 193 6.16 -14.58 2.74
CA SER A 193 6.99 -14.17 1.61
C SER A 193 8.08 -13.17 2.00
N TYR A 194 7.94 -12.44 3.10
CA TYR A 194 8.98 -11.54 3.60
C TYR A 194 10.16 -12.26 4.25
N ALA A 195 9.96 -13.51 4.68
CA ALA A 195 11.03 -14.28 5.32
C ALA A 195 12.14 -14.63 4.32
N PRO A 196 13.42 -14.65 4.75
CA PRO A 196 13.88 -14.35 6.11
C PRO A 196 14.35 -12.90 6.30
N ASP A 197 14.42 -12.08 5.25
CA ASP A 197 15.20 -10.83 5.21
C ASP A 197 14.47 -9.66 4.52
N GLY A 198 13.16 -9.77 4.32
CA GLY A 198 12.30 -8.70 3.81
C GLY A 198 12.30 -8.53 2.29
N GLY A 199 13.01 -9.39 1.55
CA GLY A 199 13.03 -9.37 0.09
C GLY A 199 11.68 -9.80 -0.51
N TRP A 200 11.39 -9.34 -1.74
CA TRP A 200 10.13 -9.63 -2.44
C TRP A 200 10.36 -10.11 -3.88
N ILE A 201 9.85 -11.29 -4.20
CA ILE A 201 10.20 -11.99 -5.44
C ILE A 201 9.61 -11.33 -6.70
N GLU A 202 8.50 -10.62 -6.58
CA GLU A 202 7.80 -9.99 -7.71
C GLU A 202 8.36 -8.60 -8.09
N GLY A 203 9.49 -8.19 -7.52
CA GLY A 203 10.11 -6.89 -7.77
C GLY A 203 9.57 -5.73 -6.91
N PRO A 204 10.24 -4.57 -6.99
CA PRO A 204 9.95 -3.41 -6.12
C PRO A 204 8.53 -2.85 -6.25
N MET A 205 7.93 -2.87 -7.43
CA MET A 205 6.57 -2.36 -7.64
C MET A 205 5.53 -3.18 -6.86
N TYR A 206 5.57 -4.52 -7.01
CA TYR A 206 4.63 -5.40 -6.29
C TYR A 206 4.97 -5.54 -4.80
N TRP A 207 6.26 -5.40 -4.42
CA TRP A 207 6.65 -5.23 -3.04
C TRP A 207 5.95 -4.04 -2.39
N SER A 208 5.96 -2.90 -3.07
CA SER A 208 5.28 -1.70 -2.59
C SER A 208 3.79 -1.94 -2.41
N TYR A 209 3.13 -2.53 -3.40
CA TYR A 209 1.69 -2.80 -3.36
C TYR A 209 1.32 -3.76 -2.23
N ALA A 210 2.06 -4.86 -2.08
CA ALA A 210 1.87 -5.83 -1.01
C ALA A 210 2.13 -5.24 0.38
N THR A 211 3.24 -4.50 0.53
CA THR A 211 3.65 -3.92 1.82
C THR A 211 2.70 -2.81 2.29
N HIS A 212 2.16 -2.03 1.35
CA HIS A 212 1.11 -1.05 1.64
C HIS A 212 -0.10 -1.70 2.30
N TYR A 213 -0.60 -2.81 1.74
CA TYR A 213 -1.73 -3.53 2.31
C TYR A 213 -1.39 -4.30 3.58
N ALA A 214 -0.17 -4.84 3.70
CA ALA A 214 0.32 -5.42 4.95
C ALA A 214 0.33 -4.39 6.09
N ALA A 215 0.81 -3.17 5.82
CA ALA A 215 0.80 -2.09 6.78
C ALA A 215 -0.62 -1.69 7.20
N PHE A 216 -1.56 -1.58 6.26
CA PHE A 216 -2.97 -1.31 6.57
C PHE A 216 -3.62 -2.42 7.39
N LEU A 217 -3.39 -3.69 7.03
CA LEU A 217 -3.90 -4.84 7.76
C LEU A 217 -3.46 -4.81 9.22
N ILE A 218 -2.15 -4.65 9.45
CA ILE A 218 -1.60 -4.60 10.81
C ILE A 218 -2.11 -3.35 11.54
N ALA A 219 -2.04 -2.16 10.92
CA ALA A 219 -2.50 -0.92 11.55
C ALA A 219 -3.99 -0.97 11.92
N GLY A 220 -4.83 -1.55 11.08
CA GLY A 220 -6.25 -1.76 11.37
C GLY A 220 -6.47 -2.69 12.57
N LEU A 221 -5.82 -3.84 12.57
CA LEU A 221 -5.90 -4.78 13.70
C LEU A 221 -5.40 -4.15 15.00
N GLU A 222 -4.22 -3.52 14.97
CA GLU A 222 -3.60 -2.92 16.15
C GLU A 222 -4.40 -1.75 16.73
N SER A 223 -5.17 -1.04 15.90
CA SER A 223 -6.02 0.06 16.36
C SER A 223 -7.18 -0.40 17.27
N LEU A 224 -7.60 -1.66 17.16
CA LEU A 224 -8.76 -2.20 17.87
C LEU A 224 -8.41 -3.36 18.83
N ARG A 225 -7.31 -4.07 18.59
CA ARG A 225 -7.02 -5.36 19.25
C ARG A 225 -5.63 -5.43 19.90
N GLY A 226 -4.86 -4.34 19.84
CA GLY A 226 -3.47 -4.35 20.33
C GLY A 226 -2.51 -5.03 19.36
N PRO A 227 -1.26 -5.29 19.78
CA PRO A 227 -0.18 -5.74 18.90
C PRO A 227 -0.54 -6.97 18.06
N SER A 228 -0.24 -6.91 16.77
CA SER A 228 -0.52 -7.97 15.80
C SER A 228 0.69 -8.88 15.63
N ALA A 229 0.46 -10.21 15.70
CA ALA A 229 1.49 -11.21 15.45
C ALA A 229 2.09 -11.13 14.03
N PHE A 230 1.38 -10.54 13.07
CA PHE A 230 1.92 -10.33 11.72
C PHE A 230 3.10 -9.36 11.68
N ALA A 231 3.15 -8.41 12.62
CA ALA A 231 4.29 -7.51 12.75
C ALA A 231 5.59 -8.24 13.14
N GLU A 232 5.47 -9.40 13.77
CA GLU A 232 6.59 -10.24 14.23
C GLU A 232 6.97 -11.32 13.20
N THR A 233 6.36 -11.30 11.99
CA THR A 233 6.74 -12.23 10.91
C THR A 233 8.21 -12.02 10.54
N PRO A 234 9.01 -13.11 10.43
CA PRO A 234 10.42 -12.99 10.06
C PRO A 234 10.62 -12.22 8.76
N GLY A 235 11.52 -11.25 8.76
CA GLY A 235 11.83 -10.40 7.62
C GLY A 235 10.89 -9.20 7.45
N PHE A 236 9.72 -9.16 8.09
CA PHE A 236 8.79 -8.05 7.87
C PHE A 236 9.32 -6.71 8.43
N SER A 237 9.94 -6.71 9.60
CA SER A 237 10.58 -5.51 10.17
C SER A 237 11.76 -5.01 9.35
N GLU A 238 12.41 -5.89 8.59
CA GLU A 238 13.54 -5.62 7.71
C GLU A 238 13.13 -5.21 6.29
N THR A 239 11.85 -5.36 5.92
CA THR A 239 11.42 -5.19 4.52
C THR A 239 11.68 -3.78 3.97
N GLY A 240 11.74 -2.75 4.81
CA GLY A 240 12.16 -1.41 4.39
C GLY A 240 13.58 -1.38 3.81
N LEU A 241 14.48 -2.28 4.23
CA LEU A 241 15.84 -2.39 3.66
C LEU A 241 15.81 -2.88 2.21
N PHE A 242 14.80 -3.68 1.83
CA PHE A 242 14.63 -4.07 0.43
C PHE A 242 14.45 -2.83 -0.46
N GLY A 243 13.56 -1.91 -0.08
CA GLY A 243 13.38 -0.64 -0.80
C GLY A 243 14.66 0.20 -0.87
N LEU A 244 15.40 0.30 0.25
CA LEU A 244 16.66 1.06 0.30
C LEU A 244 17.72 0.47 -0.65
N HIS A 245 17.97 -0.83 -0.57
CA HIS A 245 19.04 -1.49 -1.31
C HIS A 245 18.74 -1.60 -2.81
N THR A 246 17.46 -1.86 -3.18
CA THR A 246 17.04 -1.95 -4.58
C THR A 246 16.90 -0.60 -5.28
N THR A 247 17.01 0.52 -4.56
CA THR A 247 17.05 1.86 -5.14
C THR A 247 18.49 2.30 -5.35
N GLY A 248 18.82 2.63 -6.60
CA GLY A 248 20.15 3.13 -6.99
C GLY A 248 20.38 4.62 -6.64
N PRO A 249 21.60 5.12 -6.78
CA PRO A 249 21.93 6.52 -6.50
C PRO A 249 21.24 7.51 -7.45
N THR A 250 20.79 7.08 -8.64
CA THR A 250 19.96 7.90 -9.54
C THR A 250 18.49 7.94 -9.14
N THR A 251 18.11 7.42 -7.97
CA THR A 251 16.74 7.26 -7.47
C THR A 251 15.88 6.21 -8.19
N ARG A 252 16.41 5.55 -9.23
CA ARG A 252 15.75 4.48 -9.96
C ARG A 252 15.92 3.16 -9.21
N VAL A 253 14.89 2.29 -9.29
CA VAL A 253 14.94 0.96 -8.68
C VAL A 253 15.61 -0.08 -9.61
N PHE A 254 16.02 -1.20 -9.05
CA PHE A 254 16.31 -2.42 -9.81
C PHE A 254 14.98 -3.03 -10.26
N ASN A 255 14.59 -2.75 -11.47
CA ASN A 255 13.27 -2.98 -12.02
C ASN A 255 13.09 -4.38 -12.63
N TYR A 256 13.57 -5.43 -11.95
CA TYR A 256 13.31 -6.80 -12.39
C TYR A 256 11.82 -7.16 -12.27
N ALA A 257 11.41 -8.21 -12.97
CA ALA A 257 10.02 -8.64 -13.12
C ALA A 257 9.16 -7.54 -13.81
N ASP A 258 7.84 -7.56 -13.68
CA ASP A 258 6.96 -6.53 -14.25
C ASP A 258 7.06 -5.22 -13.47
N CYS A 259 8.24 -4.61 -13.48
CA CYS A 259 8.53 -3.39 -12.74
C CYS A 259 9.17 -2.35 -13.66
N SER A 260 8.70 -1.13 -13.62
CA SER A 260 9.38 0.00 -14.26
C SER A 260 10.45 0.61 -13.35
N PRO A 261 11.37 1.45 -13.86
CA PRO A 261 12.52 1.92 -13.09
C PRO A 261 12.20 3.01 -12.05
N GLU A 262 10.97 3.50 -11.96
CA GLU A 262 10.55 4.52 -11.01
C GLU A 262 10.63 4.00 -9.57
N ASN A 263 10.77 4.90 -8.61
CA ASN A 263 10.73 4.55 -7.20
C ASN A 263 9.27 4.36 -6.74
N TYR A 264 8.95 3.18 -6.23
CA TYR A 264 7.62 2.79 -5.79
C TYR A 264 7.42 2.83 -4.28
N THR A 265 8.40 3.30 -3.50
CA THR A 265 8.21 3.43 -2.05
C THR A 265 7.05 4.37 -1.73
N GLY A 266 6.36 4.12 -0.62
CA GLY A 266 5.17 4.86 -0.24
C GLY A 266 5.10 5.17 1.25
N ALA A 267 4.04 5.84 1.68
CA ALA A 267 3.84 6.31 3.06
C ALA A 267 3.92 5.19 4.12
N TYR A 268 3.78 3.91 3.73
CA TYR A 268 4.01 2.78 4.62
C TYR A 268 5.45 2.73 5.17
N MET A 269 6.42 3.36 4.49
CA MET A 269 7.78 3.51 5.01
C MET A 269 7.83 4.36 6.28
N PHE A 270 7.02 5.40 6.39
CA PHE A 270 6.84 6.16 7.64
C PHE A 270 6.18 5.30 8.72
N TRP A 271 5.19 4.48 8.34
CA TRP A 271 4.56 3.56 9.27
C TRP A 271 5.54 2.49 9.78
N LEU A 272 6.31 1.84 8.88
CA LEU A 272 7.37 0.89 9.24
C LEU A 272 8.42 1.52 10.16
N SER A 273 8.84 2.76 9.83
CA SER A 273 9.80 3.53 10.65
C SER A 273 9.34 3.66 12.10
N ARG A 274 8.09 4.06 12.30
CA ARG A 274 7.51 4.24 13.64
C ARG A 274 7.23 2.93 14.34
N ARG A 275 6.70 1.95 13.62
CA ARG A 275 6.28 0.67 14.20
C ARG A 275 7.46 -0.18 14.67
N PHE A 276 8.57 -0.12 13.95
CA PHE A 276 9.77 -0.91 14.24
C PHE A 276 10.95 -0.10 14.78
N ASP A 277 10.73 1.18 15.07
CA ASP A 277 11.76 2.12 15.54
C ASP A 277 13.00 2.16 14.63
N ARG A 278 12.76 2.31 13.32
CA ARG A 278 13.81 2.36 12.29
C ARG A 278 13.73 3.68 11.49
N PRO A 279 14.21 4.81 12.05
CA PRO A 279 14.08 6.13 11.42
C PRO A 279 14.75 6.24 10.05
N VAL A 280 15.68 5.36 9.70
CA VAL A 280 16.28 5.26 8.37
C VAL A 280 15.26 5.05 7.25
N TYR A 281 14.15 4.35 7.52
CA TYR A 281 13.07 4.16 6.54
C TYR A 281 12.34 5.46 6.24
N ALA A 282 12.07 6.25 7.27
CA ALA A 282 11.45 7.57 7.12
C ALA A 282 12.37 8.55 6.41
N ASP A 283 13.64 8.58 6.78
CA ASP A 283 14.65 9.46 6.18
C ASP A 283 14.85 9.14 4.69
N PHE A 284 14.92 7.86 4.35
CA PHE A 284 14.97 7.39 2.96
C PHE A 284 13.74 7.84 2.17
N TYR A 285 12.55 7.50 2.65
CA TYR A 285 11.30 7.77 1.92
C TYR A 285 11.04 9.28 1.77
N ARG A 286 11.34 10.08 2.77
CA ARG A 286 11.18 11.55 2.73
C ARG A 286 11.87 12.19 1.53
N ARG A 287 13.01 11.65 1.10
CA ARG A 287 13.76 12.10 -0.08
C ARG A 287 13.11 11.68 -1.40
N HIS A 288 12.12 10.77 -1.35
CA HIS A 288 11.46 10.19 -2.52
C HIS A 288 9.96 10.51 -2.61
N VAL A 289 9.37 11.24 -1.66
CA VAL A 289 7.94 11.60 -1.68
C VAL A 289 7.56 12.41 -2.94
N GLY A 290 8.50 13.15 -3.52
CA GLY A 290 8.26 13.94 -4.72
C GLY A 290 7.33 15.13 -4.49
N GLU A 291 6.73 15.61 -5.59
CA GLU A 291 5.87 16.80 -5.61
C GLU A 291 4.40 16.48 -5.36
N GLU A 292 4.01 15.22 -5.40
CA GLU A 292 2.62 14.76 -5.27
C GLU A 292 2.42 13.89 -4.01
N PRO A 293 2.57 14.46 -2.81
CA PRO A 293 2.29 13.73 -1.58
C PRO A 293 0.80 13.38 -1.48
N ASN A 294 0.51 12.26 -0.85
CA ASN A 294 -0.84 11.84 -0.54
C ASN A 294 -1.17 12.03 0.95
N ILE A 295 -2.41 11.86 1.34
CA ILE A 295 -2.87 12.07 2.72
C ILE A 295 -2.16 11.16 3.74
N LEU A 296 -1.71 9.96 3.35
CA LEU A 296 -0.99 9.07 4.25
C LEU A 296 0.41 9.57 4.58
N ASP A 297 1.01 10.37 3.68
CA ASP A 297 2.30 11.02 3.97
C ASP A 297 2.20 11.99 5.14
N LEU A 298 1.01 12.56 5.37
CA LEU A 298 0.71 13.38 6.53
C LEU A 298 0.37 12.52 7.77
N LEU A 299 -0.54 11.55 7.62
CA LEU A 299 -1.09 10.78 8.74
C LEU A 299 -0.04 9.83 9.36
N TRP A 300 0.84 9.29 8.55
CA TRP A 300 1.90 8.37 8.98
C TRP A 300 3.26 9.04 9.18
N TYR A 301 3.40 10.32 8.82
CA TYR A 301 4.67 11.04 8.84
C TYR A 301 5.52 10.74 10.07
N ASP A 302 6.78 10.44 9.83
CA ASP A 302 7.82 10.36 10.85
C ASP A 302 8.88 11.42 10.56
N PRO A 303 9.00 12.47 11.38
CA PRO A 303 9.96 13.55 11.17
C PRO A 303 11.40 13.17 11.55
N ARG A 304 11.62 12.01 12.16
CA ARG A 304 12.98 11.60 12.57
C ARG A 304 13.87 11.40 11.35
N THR A 305 15.13 11.75 11.51
CA THR A 305 16.16 11.59 10.49
C THR A 305 17.21 10.60 10.98
N CYS A 306 17.70 9.78 10.07
CA CYS A 306 18.79 8.84 10.32
C CYS A 306 19.35 8.41 8.95
N SER A 307 20.59 8.78 8.64
CA SER A 307 21.19 8.29 7.40
C SER A 307 21.42 6.77 7.46
N PRO A 308 21.53 6.08 6.32
CA PRO A 308 21.92 4.67 6.31
C PRO A 308 23.25 4.41 7.02
N ASP A 309 24.22 5.30 6.90
CA ASP A 309 25.52 5.18 7.59
C ASP A 309 25.37 5.29 9.11
N ASP A 310 24.58 6.28 9.60
CA ASP A 310 24.29 6.43 11.04
C ASP A 310 23.51 5.24 11.60
N ALA A 311 22.66 4.62 10.78
CA ALA A 311 21.91 3.42 11.12
C ALA A 311 22.75 2.14 11.05
N GLY A 312 24.02 2.23 10.61
CA GLY A 312 24.89 1.08 10.40
C GLY A 312 24.43 0.13 9.28
N ILE A 313 23.71 0.66 8.29
CA ILE A 313 23.22 -0.16 7.16
C ILE A 313 24.40 -0.50 6.25
N PRO A 314 24.70 -1.80 6.01
CA PRO A 314 25.78 -2.19 5.10
C PRO A 314 25.56 -1.64 3.70
N THR A 315 26.64 -1.39 2.97
CA THR A 315 26.59 -0.96 1.56
C THR A 315 26.26 -2.12 0.60
N ALA A 316 26.22 -3.35 1.10
CA ALA A 316 25.81 -4.54 0.35
C ALA A 316 24.73 -5.31 1.09
N ALA A 317 23.77 -5.87 0.34
CA ALA A 317 22.74 -6.76 0.87
C ALA A 317 22.53 -7.93 -0.09
N HIS A 318 22.16 -9.09 0.48
CA HIS A 318 21.74 -10.26 -0.27
C HIS A 318 20.41 -10.77 0.31
N PHE A 319 19.34 -10.60 -0.44
CA PHE A 319 18.01 -11.12 -0.11
C PHE A 319 17.95 -12.59 -0.53
N ARG A 320 18.20 -13.47 0.42
CA ARG A 320 18.58 -14.88 0.20
C ARG A 320 17.49 -15.68 -0.47
N ARG A 321 16.24 -15.57 -0.03
CA ARG A 321 15.12 -16.36 -0.58
C ARG A 321 14.85 -16.03 -2.05
N ILE A 322 15.01 -14.78 -2.44
CA ILE A 322 14.76 -14.31 -3.80
C ILE A 322 16.02 -14.22 -4.65
N ALA A 323 17.19 -14.49 -4.02
CA ALA A 323 18.51 -14.41 -4.63
C ALA A 323 18.80 -13.10 -5.37
N VAL A 324 18.44 -11.97 -4.75
CA VAL A 324 18.75 -10.62 -5.22
C VAL A 324 19.87 -10.05 -4.37
N ALA A 325 20.94 -9.58 -5.01
CA ALA A 325 22.05 -8.91 -4.34
C ALA A 325 22.19 -7.48 -4.85
N CYS A 326 22.42 -6.54 -3.92
CA CYS A 326 22.64 -5.12 -4.21
C CYS A 326 23.94 -4.69 -3.53
N MET A 327 24.77 -3.92 -4.22
CA MET A 327 26.06 -3.44 -3.70
C MET A 327 26.29 -2.01 -4.15
N ARG A 328 26.77 -1.16 -3.25
CA ARG A 328 27.13 0.24 -3.54
C ARG A 328 28.44 0.63 -2.87
N GLY A 329 29.13 1.60 -3.42
CA GLY A 329 30.38 2.10 -2.83
C GLY A 329 30.12 3.06 -1.64
N SER A 330 28.99 3.77 -1.65
CA SER A 330 28.64 4.76 -0.62
C SER A 330 27.13 4.98 -0.55
N TRP A 331 26.61 5.32 0.62
CA TRP A 331 25.23 5.81 0.78
C TRP A 331 25.10 7.31 0.52
N GLN A 332 26.17 8.07 0.67
CA GLN A 332 26.15 9.53 0.62
C GLN A 332 26.53 10.09 -0.75
N ASP A 333 27.37 9.38 -1.52
CA ASP A 333 27.82 9.85 -2.83
C ASP A 333 26.79 9.53 -3.92
N PRO A 334 26.11 10.54 -4.52
CA PRO A 334 25.12 10.34 -5.57
C PRO A 334 25.73 9.85 -6.89
N LYS A 335 27.06 9.84 -7.01
CA LYS A 335 27.80 9.33 -8.16
C LYS A 335 28.46 7.97 -7.90
N THR A 336 28.23 7.39 -6.73
CA THR A 336 28.79 6.08 -6.37
C THR A 336 28.41 5.01 -7.38
N THR A 337 29.28 4.02 -7.51
CA THR A 337 28.94 2.80 -8.24
C THR A 337 27.91 2.00 -7.43
N TRP A 338 26.84 1.58 -8.09
CA TRP A 338 25.86 0.67 -7.56
C TRP A 338 25.50 -0.38 -8.58
N VAL A 339 25.43 -1.64 -8.14
CA VAL A 339 25.01 -2.77 -8.94
C VAL A 339 23.97 -3.58 -8.18
N ALA A 340 22.94 -4.02 -8.88
CA ALA A 340 22.01 -5.00 -8.36
C ALA A 340 21.85 -6.12 -9.39
N ILE A 341 21.81 -7.36 -8.90
CA ILE A 341 21.76 -8.58 -9.72
C ILE A 341 20.70 -9.53 -9.18
N LYS A 342 20.01 -10.23 -10.07
CA LYS A 342 18.98 -11.24 -9.75
C LYS A 342 19.45 -12.63 -10.15
N GLY A 343 19.43 -13.54 -9.17
CA GLY A 343 19.39 -14.98 -9.41
C GLY A 343 17.95 -15.49 -9.21
N GLY A 344 17.78 -16.62 -8.54
CA GLY A 344 16.50 -17.11 -8.04
C GLY A 344 15.76 -18.04 -8.98
N TYR A 345 14.47 -17.78 -9.22
CA TYR A 345 13.55 -18.74 -9.82
C TYR A 345 12.66 -18.08 -10.89
N ASN A 346 12.69 -18.64 -12.12
CA ASN A 346 11.91 -18.11 -13.25
C ASN A 346 10.39 -18.37 -13.18
N GLY A 347 9.93 -19.25 -12.32
CA GLY A 347 8.51 -19.58 -12.17
C GLY A 347 7.77 -18.72 -11.11
N ALA A 348 8.37 -17.63 -10.65
CA ALA A 348 7.70 -16.70 -9.74
C ALA A 348 6.60 -15.92 -10.47
N SER A 349 5.64 -15.40 -9.69
CA SER A 349 4.64 -14.48 -10.24
C SER A 349 5.33 -13.23 -10.81
N HIS A 350 4.87 -12.75 -11.96
CA HIS A 350 5.45 -11.61 -12.69
C HIS A 350 6.92 -11.78 -13.12
N ALA A 351 7.52 -12.98 -12.97
CA ALA A 351 8.91 -13.20 -13.35
C ALA A 351 9.10 -13.26 -14.86
N HIS A 352 10.23 -12.75 -15.29
CA HIS A 352 10.75 -12.92 -16.64
C HIS A 352 11.78 -14.08 -16.68
N LEU A 353 12.14 -14.56 -17.88
CA LEU A 353 13.20 -15.55 -18.08
C LEU A 353 14.57 -14.85 -18.11
N ASP A 354 14.93 -14.19 -17.02
CA ASP A 354 15.98 -13.18 -16.93
C ASP A 354 16.96 -13.42 -15.77
N LEU A 355 17.13 -14.67 -15.32
CA LEU A 355 18.12 -14.98 -14.27
C LEU A 355 19.54 -14.56 -14.72
N GLY A 356 20.19 -13.78 -13.84
CA GLY A 356 21.48 -13.13 -14.14
C GLY A 356 21.32 -11.71 -14.68
N THR A 357 20.10 -11.20 -14.89
CA THR A 357 19.92 -9.77 -15.20
C THR A 357 20.50 -8.90 -14.09
N PHE A 358 21.05 -7.76 -14.49
CA PHE A 358 21.61 -6.79 -13.55
C PHE A 358 21.42 -5.37 -14.06
N VAL A 359 21.45 -4.43 -13.11
CA VAL A 359 21.54 -3.01 -13.40
C VAL A 359 22.85 -2.47 -12.83
N LEU A 360 23.40 -1.45 -13.50
CA LEU A 360 24.65 -0.78 -13.08
C LEU A 360 24.49 0.74 -13.17
N GLU A 361 24.78 1.40 -12.08
CA GLU A 361 24.88 2.87 -12.05
C GLU A 361 26.28 3.28 -11.58
N ALA A 362 26.82 4.34 -12.16
CA ALA A 362 28.07 4.97 -11.76
C ALA A 362 28.13 6.40 -12.28
N GLY A 363 28.82 7.28 -11.60
CA GLY A 363 29.02 8.65 -12.05
C GLY A 363 27.73 9.47 -12.21
N GLY A 364 26.63 9.02 -11.61
CA GLY A 364 25.31 9.64 -11.74
C GLY A 364 24.51 9.20 -12.97
N ALA A 365 24.91 8.15 -13.67
CA ALA A 365 24.24 7.59 -14.83
C ALA A 365 23.99 6.08 -14.67
N ARG A 366 22.92 5.57 -15.30
CA ARG A 366 22.64 4.12 -15.39
C ARG A 366 23.22 3.59 -16.69
N PHE A 367 24.17 2.67 -16.63
CA PHE A 367 24.90 2.08 -17.76
C PHE A 367 24.34 0.74 -18.23
N ALA A 368 23.86 -0.09 -17.30
CA ALA A 368 23.13 -1.31 -17.64
C ALA A 368 21.70 -1.18 -17.08
N VAL A 369 20.76 -1.60 -17.89
CA VAL A 369 19.33 -1.47 -17.60
C VAL A 369 18.64 -2.83 -17.70
N ASP A 370 17.64 -3.06 -16.87
CA ASP A 370 16.61 -4.06 -17.10
C ASP A 370 15.51 -3.40 -17.92
N LEU A 371 14.96 -4.07 -18.92
CA LEU A 371 13.92 -3.51 -19.78
C LEU A 371 12.55 -3.42 -19.08
N GLY A 372 12.41 -4.11 -17.94
CA GLY A 372 11.15 -4.16 -17.18
C GLY A 372 10.05 -4.96 -17.86
N GLY A 373 8.80 -4.72 -17.44
CA GLY A 373 7.62 -5.36 -18.02
C GLY A 373 7.17 -4.72 -19.33
N ASP A 374 6.46 -5.51 -20.15
CA ASP A 374 5.73 -5.06 -21.32
C ASP A 374 4.24 -4.96 -20.99
N ASP A 375 3.44 -4.42 -21.93
CA ASP A 375 1.99 -4.38 -21.79
C ASP A 375 1.40 -5.80 -21.71
N TYR A 376 0.49 -6.00 -20.77
CA TYR A 376 -0.27 -7.23 -20.70
C TYR A 376 -1.23 -7.31 -21.90
N ALA A 377 -0.94 -8.19 -22.88
CA ALA A 377 -1.74 -8.38 -24.09
C ALA A 377 -3.08 -9.08 -23.82
#